data_d6eff49d2bf6e5f6eb47fe071c613fd5
#
_entry.id   d6eff49d2bf6e5f6eb47fe071c613fd5
#
_cell.length_a   1.000
_cell.length_b   1.000
_cell.length_c   1.000
_cell.angle_alpha   90.00
_cell.angle_beta   90.00
_cell.angle_gamma   90.00
#
_symmetry.space_group_name_H-M   'P 1'
#
loop_
_entity.id
_entity.type
_entity.pdbx_description
1 polymer ?
#
loop_
_entity_poly.entity_id
_entity_poly.type
_entity_poly.pdbx_seq_one_letter_code
_entity_poly.pdbx_strand_id
1 'polypeptide(L)'
;MPSACFSFSSFPPRQCRGGLIRVLPLLILPFAPITRAAELPDRTPAERRIVIGSIAARLETSYVLADEAEKMARQLREAAAAGAYDPFENLDALAERLTSDLRRISHDGHLRVRYHADPAQVIPAWNTPGPDAEARHRRYSARENHGFVRVEILEGNIGYVRLDEFGDPALGGETAAAAMRFIAHTDALLVDLRANGGGDGGMAALLATYLFGGKRVHLTDFHIRERNQTIQSWTAPFVPGPAYADKPVFVLVGPETASAAESFAYNLQAEKRVGVVGRKTAGAANPGAFVRVSEHLAVFIPNGRPVNPITRANWERVGVQPDVEVNVESAAIRAHQLALEKLLAAPAADAEDTDARRQALAALSEKQKP
;
A
#
# COMPACT_ATOMS: atom_id res chain seq x y z
N MET A 1 -6.90 67.87 7.59
CA MET A 1 -7.20 67.95 9.02
C MET A 1 -8.55 67.35 9.28
N PRO A 2 -8.77 66.57 10.36
CA PRO A 2 -7.87 65.69 11.06
C PRO A 2 -8.32 64.21 10.96
N SER A 3 -7.37 63.37 11.26
CA SER A 3 -7.50 61.91 11.41
C SER A 3 -8.45 61.51 12.54
N ALA A 4 -9.31 60.53 12.31
CA ALA A 4 -10.04 59.81 13.35
C ALA A 4 -9.45 58.41 13.50
N CYS A 5 -8.74 58.19 14.60
CA CYS A 5 -8.34 56.87 15.09
C CYS A 5 -9.56 56.11 15.61
N PHE A 6 -9.86 54.96 15.04
CA PHE A 6 -10.74 53.97 15.66
C PHE A 6 -9.89 52.93 16.38
N SER A 7 -10.01 52.90 17.71
CA SER A 7 -9.44 51.92 18.60
C SER A 7 -10.22 50.61 18.48
N PHE A 8 -9.55 49.53 18.11
CA PHE A 8 -10.09 48.17 18.22
C PHE A 8 -9.96 47.67 19.66
N SER A 9 -11.08 47.41 20.30
CA SER A 9 -11.18 46.74 21.59
C SER A 9 -10.81 45.27 21.42
N SER A 10 -9.89 44.82 22.28
CA SER A 10 -9.40 43.47 22.41
C SER A 10 -10.49 42.49 22.87
N PHE A 11 -10.83 41.49 22.03
CA PHE A 11 -11.52 40.30 22.45
C PHE A 11 -10.47 39.23 22.85
N PRO A 12 -10.66 38.48 23.93
CA PRO A 12 -9.74 37.40 24.29
C PRO A 12 -9.90 36.23 23.33
N PRO A 13 -8.81 35.46 23.04
CA PRO A 13 -8.89 34.33 22.15
C PRO A 13 -9.71 33.21 22.81
N ARG A 14 -10.81 32.82 22.16
CA ARG A 14 -11.50 31.56 22.47
C ARG A 14 -10.55 30.41 22.16
N GLN A 15 -10.18 29.66 23.17
CA GLN A 15 -9.50 28.38 23.02
C GLN A 15 -10.44 27.41 22.28
N CYS A 16 -10.24 27.27 20.96
CA CYS A 16 -10.73 26.12 20.23
C CYS A 16 -9.96 24.91 20.76
N ARG A 17 -10.61 24.09 21.59
CA ARG A 17 -10.16 22.71 21.84
C ARG A 17 -10.30 21.95 20.52
N GLY A 18 -9.25 22.00 19.71
CA GLY A 18 -9.09 21.14 18.56
C GLY A 18 -8.96 19.71 19.05
N GLY A 19 -10.03 18.95 18.93
CA GLY A 19 -9.94 17.49 18.99
C GLY A 19 -9.04 17.05 17.84
N LEU A 20 -7.79 16.70 18.13
CA LEU A 20 -6.95 15.97 17.22
C LEU A 20 -7.67 14.65 16.91
N ILE A 21 -8.28 14.57 15.71
CA ILE A 21 -8.61 13.29 15.10
C ILE A 21 -7.23 12.68 14.80
N ARG A 22 -6.77 11.83 15.71
CA ARG A 22 -5.63 10.95 15.44
C ARG A 22 -6.09 10.02 14.32
N VAL A 23 -5.76 10.36 13.08
CA VAL A 23 -5.63 9.36 12.02
C VAL A 23 -4.50 8.46 12.52
N LEU A 24 -4.86 7.31 13.06
CA LEU A 24 -3.87 6.30 13.43
C LEU A 24 -3.16 5.91 12.13
N PRO A 25 -1.81 6.05 12.06
CA PRO A 25 -1.08 5.35 11.02
C PRO A 25 -1.48 3.88 11.12
N LEU A 26 -1.54 3.19 9.98
CA LEU A 26 -1.74 1.74 9.97
C LEU A 26 -0.58 1.18 10.78
N LEU A 27 -0.82 1.02 12.08
CA LEU A 27 0.15 0.52 13.03
C LEU A 27 0.59 -0.85 12.52
N ILE A 28 1.84 -0.94 12.06
CA ILE A 28 2.61 -2.16 12.16
C ILE A 28 2.60 -2.47 13.66
N LEU A 29 1.59 -3.22 14.08
CA LEU A 29 1.34 -3.45 15.50
C LEU A 29 2.48 -4.31 16.02
N PRO A 30 3.20 -3.88 17.05
CA PRO A 30 4.24 -4.69 17.62
C PRO A 30 3.62 -6.00 18.11
N PHE A 31 4.18 -7.11 17.66
CA PHE A 31 3.96 -8.39 18.32
C PHE A 31 4.29 -8.22 19.80
N ALA A 32 3.45 -8.77 20.66
CA ALA A 32 3.78 -8.81 22.09
C ALA A 32 5.18 -9.42 22.28
N PRO A 33 6.08 -8.80 23.01
CA PRO A 33 7.44 -9.29 23.16
C PRO A 33 7.40 -10.66 23.87
N ILE A 34 7.63 -11.73 23.10
CA ILE A 34 8.10 -12.98 23.70
C ILE A 34 9.61 -12.77 23.82
N THR A 35 10.02 -12.25 24.96
CA THR A 35 11.41 -11.91 25.30
C THR A 35 12.40 -13.06 25.19
N ARG A 36 11.96 -14.29 25.01
CA ARG A 36 12.79 -15.48 24.99
C ARG A 36 13.27 -15.93 23.59
N ALA A 37 12.61 -15.51 22.50
CA ALA A 37 12.96 -15.96 21.15
C ALA A 37 14.24 -15.28 20.60
N ALA A 38 14.61 -14.12 21.11
CA ALA A 38 15.80 -13.39 20.67
C ALA A 38 17.12 -14.05 21.12
N GLU A 39 17.04 -14.96 22.07
CA GLU A 39 18.20 -15.65 22.68
C GLU A 39 18.32 -17.12 22.27
N LEU A 40 17.43 -17.63 21.38
CA LEU A 40 17.52 -19.02 20.94
C LEU A 40 18.74 -19.19 20.00
N PRO A 41 19.70 -20.05 20.38
CA PRO A 41 20.81 -20.40 19.51
C PRO A 41 20.30 -21.18 18.30
N ASP A 42 21.01 -21.13 17.17
CA ASP A 42 20.57 -21.68 15.89
C ASP A 42 21.68 -22.44 15.13
N ARG A 43 22.80 -22.67 15.80
CA ARG A 43 24.01 -23.22 15.16
C ARG A 43 24.03 -24.75 15.02
N THR A 44 23.44 -25.48 15.97
CA THR A 44 23.39 -26.93 15.94
C THR A 44 22.06 -27.44 15.35
N PRO A 45 21.99 -28.70 14.84
CA PRO A 45 20.73 -29.30 14.39
C PRO A 45 19.64 -29.31 15.46
N ALA A 46 20.02 -29.58 16.73
CA ALA A 46 19.08 -29.60 17.84
C ALA A 46 18.50 -28.18 18.11
N GLU A 47 19.34 -27.14 18.12
CA GLU A 47 18.94 -25.78 18.27
C GLU A 47 18.03 -25.31 17.12
N ARG A 48 18.38 -25.66 15.87
CA ARG A 48 17.54 -25.36 14.70
C ARG A 48 16.15 -26.00 14.79
N ARG A 49 16.03 -27.23 15.31
CA ARG A 49 14.71 -27.85 15.55
C ARG A 49 13.87 -27.05 16.56
N ILE A 50 14.50 -26.48 17.62
CA ILE A 50 13.82 -25.62 18.58
C ILE A 50 13.34 -24.33 17.88
N VAL A 51 14.17 -23.73 17.05
CA VAL A 51 13.81 -22.50 16.28
C VAL A 51 12.66 -22.78 15.31
N ILE A 52 12.67 -23.92 14.60
CA ILE A 52 11.57 -24.31 13.71
C ILE A 52 10.28 -24.53 14.51
N GLY A 53 10.36 -25.12 15.71
CA GLY A 53 9.24 -25.21 16.64
C GLY A 53 8.69 -23.84 17.05
N SER A 54 9.58 -22.85 17.25
CA SER A 54 9.20 -21.46 17.53
C SER A 54 8.51 -20.81 16.33
N ILE A 55 8.98 -21.01 15.08
CA ILE A 55 8.31 -20.56 13.86
C ILE A 55 6.89 -21.15 13.79
N ALA A 56 6.76 -22.46 14.01
CA ALA A 56 5.47 -23.16 13.99
C ALA A 56 4.48 -22.57 15.02
N ALA A 57 4.92 -22.34 16.25
CA ALA A 57 4.10 -21.73 17.29
C ALA A 57 3.68 -20.30 16.96
N ARG A 58 4.57 -19.51 16.34
CA ARG A 58 4.25 -18.17 15.89
C ARG A 58 3.23 -18.16 14.76
N LEU A 59 3.30 -19.07 13.82
CA LEU A 59 2.29 -19.22 12.77
C LEU A 59 0.92 -19.55 13.38
N GLU A 60 0.84 -20.49 14.32
CA GLU A 60 -0.42 -20.86 14.99
C GLU A 60 -1.09 -19.68 15.69
N THR A 61 -0.29 -18.82 16.31
CA THR A 61 -0.83 -17.67 17.06
C THR A 61 -1.17 -16.48 16.19
N SER A 62 -0.40 -16.20 15.14
CA SER A 62 -0.41 -14.90 14.48
C SER A 62 -0.75 -14.94 12.98
N TYR A 63 -0.55 -16.06 12.28
CA TYR A 63 -0.85 -16.12 10.86
C TYR A 63 -2.36 -15.92 10.60
N VAL A 64 -2.68 -15.11 9.60
CA VAL A 64 -4.03 -14.59 9.34
C VAL A 64 -5.12 -15.65 9.15
N LEU A 65 -4.78 -16.82 8.59
CA LEU A 65 -5.70 -17.95 8.38
C LEU A 65 -5.40 -19.09 9.35
N ALA A 66 -6.27 -19.33 10.32
CA ALA A 66 -6.05 -20.30 11.40
C ALA A 66 -5.76 -21.73 10.89
N ASP A 67 -6.62 -22.22 10.00
CA ASP A 67 -6.52 -23.58 9.48
C ASP A 67 -5.21 -23.81 8.68
N GLU A 68 -4.79 -22.82 7.91
CA GLU A 68 -3.52 -22.86 7.19
C GLU A 68 -2.34 -22.76 8.15
N ALA A 69 -2.45 -21.97 9.22
CA ALA A 69 -1.44 -21.86 10.27
C ALA A 69 -1.17 -23.22 10.94
N GLU A 70 -2.23 -23.92 11.35
CA GLU A 70 -2.14 -25.25 11.95
C GLU A 70 -1.51 -26.27 10.99
N LYS A 71 -1.91 -26.23 9.73
CA LYS A 71 -1.34 -27.09 8.68
C LYS A 71 0.15 -26.85 8.49
N MET A 72 0.57 -25.59 8.36
CA MET A 72 1.97 -25.22 8.23
C MET A 72 2.78 -25.64 9.45
N ALA A 73 2.28 -25.33 10.66
CA ALA A 73 2.97 -25.64 11.90
C ALA A 73 3.18 -27.15 12.08
N ARG A 74 2.15 -27.95 11.82
CA ARG A 74 2.25 -29.41 11.86
C ARG A 74 3.30 -29.94 10.88
N GLN A 75 3.24 -29.53 9.61
CA GLN A 75 4.19 -30.01 8.59
C GLN A 75 5.62 -29.59 8.88
N LEU A 76 5.86 -28.38 9.41
CA LEU A 76 7.19 -27.94 9.82
C LEU A 76 7.73 -28.79 10.97
N ARG A 77 6.92 -29.10 11.98
CA ARG A 77 7.33 -29.95 13.11
C ARG A 77 7.62 -31.40 12.66
N GLU A 78 6.78 -31.97 11.81
CA GLU A 78 6.97 -33.30 11.23
C GLU A 78 8.27 -33.38 10.42
N ALA A 79 8.51 -32.41 9.52
CA ALA A 79 9.73 -32.35 8.73
C ALA A 79 10.99 -32.16 9.60
N ALA A 80 10.91 -31.31 10.66
CA ALA A 80 12.02 -31.14 11.60
C ALA A 80 12.30 -32.40 12.40
N ALA A 81 11.28 -33.12 12.86
CA ALA A 81 11.42 -34.39 13.56
C ALA A 81 12.03 -35.48 12.67
N ALA A 82 11.70 -35.46 11.38
CA ALA A 82 12.29 -36.37 10.38
C ALA A 82 13.72 -35.99 9.95
N GLY A 83 14.31 -34.91 10.49
CA GLY A 83 15.65 -34.45 10.17
C GLY A 83 15.79 -33.74 8.81
N ALA A 84 14.68 -33.30 8.19
CA ALA A 84 14.70 -32.68 6.86
C ALA A 84 15.53 -31.38 6.79
N TYR A 85 15.76 -30.74 7.93
CA TYR A 85 16.53 -29.49 8.06
C TYR A 85 17.92 -29.67 8.67
N ASP A 86 18.27 -30.88 9.12
CA ASP A 86 19.56 -31.18 9.76
C ASP A 86 20.76 -30.96 8.83
N PRO A 87 20.68 -31.26 7.51
CA PRO A 87 21.81 -31.08 6.60
C PRO A 87 22.17 -29.60 6.33
N PHE A 88 21.31 -28.62 6.71
CA PHE A 88 21.57 -27.22 6.43
C PHE A 88 22.49 -26.61 7.51
N GLU A 89 23.79 -26.59 7.27
CA GLU A 89 24.78 -25.91 8.11
C GLU A 89 24.75 -24.38 7.86
N ASN A 90 24.41 -23.95 6.64
CA ASN A 90 24.26 -22.56 6.25
C ASN A 90 22.83 -22.10 6.58
N LEU A 91 22.71 -21.12 7.48
CA LEU A 91 21.43 -20.55 7.91
C LEU A 91 20.69 -19.77 6.81
N ASP A 92 21.39 -19.22 5.82
CA ASP A 92 20.74 -18.59 4.68
C ASP A 92 20.03 -19.63 3.80
N ALA A 93 20.71 -20.73 3.49
CA ALA A 93 20.11 -21.87 2.78
C ALA A 93 18.95 -22.51 3.58
N LEU A 94 19.06 -22.58 4.91
CA LEU A 94 17.95 -23.01 5.77
C LEU A 94 16.75 -22.05 5.68
N ALA A 95 16.99 -20.74 5.70
CA ALA A 95 15.94 -19.73 5.60
C ALA A 95 15.22 -19.80 4.25
N GLU A 96 15.95 -20.01 3.15
CA GLU A 96 15.37 -20.22 1.82
C GLU A 96 14.52 -21.49 1.76
N ARG A 97 15.03 -22.61 2.34
CA ARG A 97 14.28 -23.86 2.40
C ARG A 97 12.99 -23.72 3.21
N LEU A 98 13.04 -23.13 4.39
CA LEU A 98 11.87 -22.88 5.22
C LEU A 98 10.86 -21.97 4.52
N THR A 99 11.35 -20.93 3.82
CA THR A 99 10.51 -20.05 2.99
C THR A 99 9.78 -20.83 1.91
N SER A 100 10.51 -21.68 1.19
CA SER A 100 9.95 -22.54 0.13
C SER A 100 8.87 -23.48 0.67
N ASP A 101 9.14 -24.15 1.79
CA ASP A 101 8.18 -25.06 2.41
C ASP A 101 6.92 -24.33 2.89
N LEU A 102 7.05 -23.18 3.55
CA LEU A 102 5.91 -22.36 3.97
C LEU A 102 5.04 -21.94 2.79
N ARG A 103 5.65 -21.42 1.74
CA ARG A 103 4.94 -20.98 0.53
C ARG A 103 4.27 -22.12 -0.22
N ARG A 104 4.92 -23.28 -0.27
CA ARG A 104 4.34 -24.48 -0.89
C ARG A 104 3.07 -24.96 -0.17
N ILE A 105 3.01 -24.81 1.17
CA ILE A 105 1.87 -25.24 1.98
C ILE A 105 0.72 -24.23 1.91
N SER A 106 1.06 -22.94 2.03
CA SER A 106 0.08 -21.86 2.17
C SER A 106 -0.27 -21.17 0.84
N HIS A 107 0.59 -21.29 -0.18
CA HIS A 107 0.54 -20.47 -1.40
C HIS A 107 0.58 -18.95 -1.15
N ASP A 108 1.11 -18.52 0.01
CA ASP A 108 1.22 -17.12 0.40
C ASP A 108 2.65 -16.61 0.09
N GLY A 109 2.75 -15.72 -0.87
CA GLY A 109 4.02 -15.14 -1.31
C GLY A 109 4.69 -14.20 -0.28
N HIS A 110 3.94 -13.73 0.73
CA HIS A 110 4.50 -12.87 1.78
C HIS A 110 5.30 -13.66 2.83
N LEU A 111 4.95 -14.92 3.09
CA LEU A 111 5.67 -15.75 4.05
C LEU A 111 7.13 -15.87 3.62
N ARG A 112 8.03 -15.49 4.52
CA ARG A 112 9.47 -15.54 4.29
C ARG A 112 10.23 -15.67 5.60
N VAL A 113 11.14 -16.62 5.66
CA VAL A 113 12.17 -16.69 6.68
C VAL A 113 13.38 -15.91 6.17
N ARG A 114 13.96 -15.08 7.03
CA ARG A 114 15.12 -14.26 6.73
C ARG A 114 16.27 -14.63 7.66
N TYR A 115 17.44 -14.77 7.08
CA TYR A 115 18.71 -14.83 7.77
C TYR A 115 19.42 -13.47 7.73
N HIS A 116 20.18 -13.15 8.78
CA HIS A 116 21.17 -12.08 8.77
C HIS A 116 22.34 -12.40 9.69
N ALA A 117 23.57 -12.22 9.19
CA ALA A 117 24.80 -12.54 9.93
C ALA A 117 24.99 -11.64 11.17
N ASP A 118 24.53 -10.40 11.10
CA ASP A 118 24.48 -9.49 12.25
C ASP A 118 23.12 -9.61 12.92
N PRO A 119 23.04 -10.10 14.17
CA PRO A 119 21.79 -10.22 14.91
C PRO A 119 21.01 -8.89 15.05
N ALA A 120 21.68 -7.77 15.09
CA ALA A 120 21.04 -6.45 15.19
C ALA A 120 20.22 -6.09 13.93
N GLN A 121 20.51 -6.72 12.80
CA GLN A 121 19.90 -6.46 11.51
C GLN A 121 18.94 -7.57 11.04
N VAL A 122 18.74 -8.62 11.85
CA VAL A 122 17.83 -9.73 11.49
C VAL A 122 16.39 -9.23 11.32
N ILE A 123 15.96 -8.28 12.14
CA ILE A 123 14.75 -7.51 11.91
C ILE A 123 15.10 -6.32 11.04
N PRO A 124 14.45 -6.15 9.87
CA PRO A 124 14.70 -4.97 9.03
C PRO A 124 14.47 -3.66 9.77
N ALA A 125 15.21 -2.63 9.43
CA ALA A 125 15.14 -1.32 10.08
C ALA A 125 13.73 -0.70 10.04
N TRP A 126 12.97 -0.93 8.97
CA TRP A 126 11.59 -0.46 8.85
C TRP A 126 10.60 -1.19 9.80
N ASN A 127 10.96 -2.37 10.28
CA ASN A 127 10.18 -3.16 11.25
C ASN A 127 10.69 -2.99 12.70
N THR A 128 11.69 -2.14 12.92
CA THR A 128 12.29 -1.91 14.24
C THR A 128 11.85 -0.53 14.75
N PRO A 129 10.96 -0.45 15.74
CA PRO A 129 10.53 0.85 16.29
C PRO A 129 11.67 1.53 17.04
N GLY A 130 11.66 2.86 17.07
CA GLY A 130 12.57 3.68 17.85
C GLY A 130 12.95 4.99 17.17
N PRO A 131 13.49 5.96 17.91
CA PRO A 131 13.80 7.31 17.41
C PRO A 131 14.73 7.32 16.18
N ASP A 132 15.71 6.45 16.15
CA ASP A 132 16.64 6.33 15.01
C ASP A 132 15.95 5.76 13.77
N ALA A 133 15.02 4.81 13.94
CA ALA A 133 14.23 4.26 12.84
C ALA A 133 13.29 5.33 12.27
N GLU A 134 12.62 6.08 13.12
CA GLU A 134 11.76 7.20 12.71
C GLU A 134 12.56 8.29 11.99
N ALA A 135 13.74 8.63 12.49
CA ALA A 135 14.63 9.62 11.86
C ALA A 135 15.14 9.14 10.48
N ARG A 136 15.47 7.85 10.35
CA ARG A 136 15.83 7.24 9.04
C ARG A 136 14.65 7.24 8.10
N HIS A 137 13.47 6.84 8.57
CA HIS A 137 12.23 6.83 7.77
C HIS A 137 11.90 8.23 7.25
N ARG A 138 11.93 9.25 8.10
CA ARG A 138 11.71 10.65 7.67
C ARG A 138 12.70 11.09 6.59
N ARG A 139 13.99 10.79 6.75
CA ARG A 139 15.02 11.15 5.75
C ARG A 139 14.81 10.42 4.44
N TYR A 140 14.51 9.13 4.49
CA TYR A 140 14.20 8.32 3.31
C TYR A 140 12.96 8.87 2.59
N SER A 141 11.85 9.01 3.31
CA SER A 141 10.58 9.50 2.77
C SER A 141 10.72 10.90 2.12
N ALA A 142 11.46 11.82 2.77
CA ALA A 142 11.73 13.14 2.21
C ALA A 142 12.58 13.07 0.94
N ARG A 143 13.61 12.21 0.90
CA ARG A 143 14.49 12.02 -0.26
C ARG A 143 13.73 11.47 -1.47
N GLU A 144 12.80 10.55 -1.25
CA GLU A 144 11.96 9.95 -2.27
C GLU A 144 10.68 10.77 -2.55
N ASN A 145 10.64 12.03 -2.07
CA ASN A 145 9.49 12.93 -2.20
C ASN A 145 8.16 12.25 -1.81
N HIS A 146 8.20 11.46 -0.72
CA HIS A 146 7.04 10.73 -0.18
C HIS A 146 6.36 9.79 -1.19
N GLY A 147 7.12 9.31 -2.19
CA GLY A 147 6.67 8.42 -3.24
C GLY A 147 6.11 9.12 -4.49
N PHE A 148 5.97 10.44 -4.49
CA PHE A 148 5.50 11.20 -5.66
C PHE A 148 6.65 11.47 -6.64
N VAL A 149 6.65 10.78 -7.78
CA VAL A 149 7.74 10.84 -8.77
C VAL A 149 7.48 11.86 -9.86
N ARG A 150 6.21 12.00 -10.29
CA ARG A 150 5.85 12.89 -11.41
C ARG A 150 4.42 13.40 -11.27
N VAL A 151 4.24 14.69 -11.52
CA VAL A 151 2.93 15.34 -11.66
C VAL A 151 2.97 16.18 -12.92
N GLU A 152 2.00 16.01 -13.81
CA GLU A 152 2.01 16.62 -15.14
C GLU A 152 0.59 16.86 -15.66
N ILE A 153 0.45 17.79 -16.60
CA ILE A 153 -0.75 17.97 -17.41
C ILE A 153 -0.39 17.52 -18.83
N LEU A 154 -1.04 16.44 -19.28
CA LEU A 154 -0.88 15.89 -20.62
C LEU A 154 -1.80 16.60 -21.61
N GLU A 155 -1.53 16.37 -22.93
CA GLU A 155 -2.36 16.90 -24.01
C GLU A 155 -3.85 16.55 -23.84
N GLY A 156 -4.73 17.48 -24.17
CA GLY A 156 -6.18 17.36 -23.96
C GLY A 156 -6.64 17.62 -22.55
N ASN A 157 -5.81 18.32 -21.72
CA ASN A 157 -6.06 18.70 -20.34
C ASN A 157 -6.24 17.49 -19.40
N ILE A 158 -5.37 16.50 -19.52
CA ILE A 158 -5.39 15.28 -18.70
C ILE A 158 -4.32 15.36 -17.60
N GLY A 159 -4.71 15.27 -16.32
CA GLY A 159 -3.80 15.17 -15.20
C GLY A 159 -3.10 13.82 -15.17
N TYR A 160 -1.83 13.81 -14.81
CA TYR A 160 -1.05 12.60 -14.61
C TYR A 160 -0.28 12.70 -13.30
N VAL A 161 -0.43 11.68 -12.46
CA VAL A 161 0.28 11.57 -11.18
C VAL A 161 0.89 10.18 -11.09
N ARG A 162 2.23 10.11 -10.99
CA ARG A 162 2.94 8.86 -10.75
C ARG A 162 3.40 8.79 -9.31
N LEU A 163 3.03 7.70 -8.64
CA LEU A 163 3.50 7.31 -7.31
C LEU A 163 4.20 5.97 -7.41
N ASP A 164 5.42 5.87 -6.90
CA ASP A 164 6.15 4.61 -6.79
C ASP A 164 6.04 4.00 -5.37
N GLU A 165 5.54 4.78 -4.40
CA GLU A 165 5.24 4.34 -3.04
C GLU A 165 4.09 5.18 -2.45
N PHE A 166 3.24 4.59 -1.61
CA PHE A 166 2.34 5.33 -0.74
C PHE A 166 3.07 5.69 0.55
N GLY A 167 3.66 6.87 0.60
CA GLY A 167 4.39 7.36 1.78
C GLY A 167 3.48 7.60 2.99
N ASP A 168 4.07 7.76 4.18
CA ASP A 168 3.36 8.12 5.40
C ASP A 168 2.59 9.44 5.21
N PRO A 169 1.26 9.48 5.37
CA PRO A 169 0.47 10.71 5.20
C PRO A 169 0.81 11.81 6.20
N ALA A 170 1.36 11.46 7.38
CA ALA A 170 1.82 12.46 8.35
C ALA A 170 3.06 13.22 7.85
N LEU A 171 3.84 12.64 6.96
CA LEU A 171 5.03 13.24 6.35
C LEU A 171 4.73 13.80 4.96
N GLY A 172 4.01 13.04 4.14
CA GLY A 172 3.79 13.33 2.72
C GLY A 172 2.42 13.95 2.38
N GLY A 173 1.56 14.22 3.37
CA GLY A 173 0.22 14.74 3.12
C GLY A 173 0.20 16.10 2.42
N GLU A 174 1.18 16.97 2.71
CA GLU A 174 1.33 18.25 2.00
C GLU A 174 1.76 18.05 0.54
N THR A 175 2.64 17.08 0.26
CA THR A 175 3.04 16.72 -1.10
C THR A 175 1.84 16.17 -1.89
N ALA A 176 1.01 15.31 -1.27
CA ALA A 176 -0.22 14.83 -1.86
C ALA A 176 -1.18 15.98 -2.19
N ALA A 177 -1.38 16.91 -1.25
CA ALA A 177 -2.21 18.09 -1.46
C ALA A 177 -1.69 19.00 -2.59
N ALA A 178 -0.37 19.18 -2.68
CA ALA A 178 0.26 19.95 -3.75
C ALA A 178 0.06 19.28 -5.13
N ALA A 179 0.25 17.96 -5.22
CA ALA A 179 0.03 17.19 -6.43
C ALA A 179 -1.44 17.29 -6.89
N MET A 180 -2.39 17.08 -5.99
CA MET A 180 -3.82 17.17 -6.30
C MET A 180 -4.25 18.59 -6.65
N ARG A 181 -3.66 19.61 -6.05
CA ARG A 181 -3.90 21.02 -6.41
C ARG A 181 -3.36 21.35 -7.80
N PHE A 182 -2.19 20.81 -8.17
CA PHE A 182 -1.60 21.02 -9.49
C PHE A 182 -2.53 20.54 -10.60
N ILE A 183 -3.17 19.38 -10.43
CA ILE A 183 -4.05 18.77 -11.44
C ILE A 183 -5.53 19.14 -11.25
N ALA A 184 -5.88 20.02 -10.33
CA ALA A 184 -7.26 20.30 -9.95
C ALA A 184 -8.15 20.77 -11.11
N HIS A 185 -7.56 21.47 -12.08
CA HIS A 185 -8.28 22.03 -13.25
C HIS A 185 -8.20 21.14 -14.50
N THR A 186 -7.60 19.95 -14.43
CA THR A 186 -7.64 18.99 -15.52
C THR A 186 -9.00 18.29 -15.60
N ASP A 187 -9.36 17.76 -16.78
CA ASP A 187 -10.67 17.19 -17.03
C ASP A 187 -10.77 15.69 -16.76
N ALA A 188 -9.64 14.99 -16.78
CA ALA A 188 -9.50 13.61 -16.34
C ALA A 188 -8.14 13.40 -15.68
N LEU A 189 -7.99 12.30 -14.92
CA LEU A 189 -6.78 11.98 -14.17
C LEU A 189 -6.30 10.56 -14.47
N LEU A 190 -5.00 10.42 -14.68
CA LEU A 190 -4.29 9.15 -14.71
C LEU A 190 -3.44 9.04 -13.44
N VAL A 191 -3.66 7.99 -12.64
CA VAL A 191 -2.83 7.66 -11.48
C VAL A 191 -1.97 6.46 -11.85
N ASP A 192 -0.67 6.66 -11.97
CA ASP A 192 0.26 5.60 -12.38
C ASP A 192 0.88 4.91 -11.17
N LEU A 193 0.47 3.66 -10.97
CA LEU A 193 0.94 2.78 -9.89
C LEU A 193 1.70 1.57 -10.45
N ARG A 194 2.12 1.56 -11.72
CA ARG A 194 2.76 0.40 -12.34
C ARG A 194 4.04 -0.05 -11.65
N ALA A 195 4.79 0.89 -11.06
CA ALA A 195 6.01 0.62 -10.29
C ALA A 195 5.79 0.76 -8.77
N ASN A 196 4.54 0.79 -8.29
CA ASN A 196 4.23 1.04 -6.89
C ASN A 196 4.09 -0.26 -6.10
N GLY A 197 5.07 -0.56 -5.25
CA GLY A 197 5.08 -1.74 -4.38
C GLY A 197 4.18 -1.66 -3.13
N GLY A 198 3.45 -0.56 -2.94
CA GLY A 198 2.57 -0.38 -1.79
C GLY A 198 3.00 0.77 -0.87
N GLY A 199 2.97 0.55 0.44
CA GLY A 199 3.30 1.53 1.47
C GLY A 199 2.17 1.74 2.49
N ASP A 200 1.90 2.99 2.88
CA ASP A 200 0.93 3.33 3.90
C ASP A 200 -0.51 3.40 3.36
N GLY A 201 -1.40 2.58 3.91
CA GLY A 201 -2.83 2.57 3.57
C GLY A 201 -3.55 3.89 3.90
N GLY A 202 -3.03 4.68 4.83
CA GLY A 202 -3.55 6.01 5.15
C GLY A 202 -3.35 7.00 4.01
N MET A 203 -2.20 6.94 3.29
CA MET A 203 -2.00 7.75 2.09
C MET A 203 -2.91 7.31 0.95
N ALA A 204 -3.13 5.99 0.80
CA ALA A 204 -4.09 5.48 -0.17
C ALA A 204 -5.52 5.98 0.15
N ALA A 205 -5.93 5.97 1.42
CA ALA A 205 -7.22 6.52 1.85
C ALA A 205 -7.31 8.04 1.67
N LEU A 206 -6.21 8.78 1.93
CA LEU A 206 -6.15 10.23 1.69
C LEU A 206 -6.35 10.55 0.21
N LEU A 207 -5.63 9.90 -0.69
CA LEU A 207 -5.78 10.11 -2.14
C LEU A 207 -7.16 9.67 -2.63
N ALA A 208 -7.71 8.56 -2.12
CA ALA A 208 -9.08 8.15 -2.41
C ALA A 208 -10.08 9.23 -1.98
N THR A 209 -9.86 9.90 -0.85
CA THR A 209 -10.74 10.97 -0.35
C THR A 209 -10.90 12.12 -1.37
N TYR A 210 -9.83 12.51 -2.06
CA TYR A 210 -9.92 13.52 -3.13
C TYR A 210 -10.89 13.12 -4.23
N LEU A 211 -11.02 11.82 -4.50
CA LEU A 211 -11.83 11.30 -5.60
C LEU A 211 -13.32 11.18 -5.27
N PHE A 212 -13.70 11.33 -3.99
CA PHE A 212 -15.11 11.20 -3.55
C PHE A 212 -15.76 12.52 -3.09
N GLY A 213 -15.05 13.63 -3.10
CA GLY A 213 -15.62 14.95 -2.85
C GLY A 213 -16.26 15.12 -1.47
N GLY A 214 -15.68 14.54 -0.43
CA GLY A 214 -16.18 14.60 0.94
C GLY A 214 -17.29 13.59 1.28
N LYS A 215 -17.69 12.73 0.32
CA LYS A 215 -18.56 11.58 0.63
C LYS A 215 -17.80 10.59 1.50
N ARG A 216 -18.45 10.14 2.57
CA ARG A 216 -17.90 9.10 3.44
C ARG A 216 -18.11 7.72 2.79
N VAL A 217 -17.02 7.12 2.32
CA VAL A 217 -17.00 5.82 1.65
C VAL A 217 -16.21 4.83 2.50
N HIS A 218 -16.77 3.66 2.73
CA HIS A 218 -16.12 2.56 3.44
C HIS A 218 -15.20 1.80 2.47
N LEU A 219 -13.89 1.97 2.64
CA LEU A 219 -12.91 1.41 1.71
C LEU A 219 -12.56 -0.05 2.05
N THR A 220 -12.26 -0.34 3.33
CA THR A 220 -11.73 -1.65 3.72
C THR A 220 -11.98 -1.93 5.19
N ASP A 221 -12.30 -3.18 5.52
CA ASP A 221 -12.21 -3.77 6.84
C ASP A 221 -10.88 -4.52 6.98
N PHE A 222 -10.06 -4.20 7.99
CA PHE A 222 -8.85 -4.92 8.33
C PHE A 222 -9.11 -5.83 9.53
N HIS A 223 -9.13 -7.13 9.32
CA HIS A 223 -9.25 -8.11 10.37
C HIS A 223 -7.86 -8.50 10.88
N ILE A 224 -7.59 -8.26 12.17
CA ILE A 224 -6.35 -8.60 12.85
C ILE A 224 -6.63 -9.81 13.75
N ARG A 225 -6.20 -10.99 13.32
CA ARG A 225 -6.51 -12.26 14.01
C ARG A 225 -6.04 -12.27 15.46
N GLU A 226 -4.78 -11.91 15.70
CA GLU A 226 -4.14 -11.98 17.02
C GLU A 226 -4.89 -11.19 18.10
N ARG A 227 -5.60 -10.13 17.69
CA ARG A 227 -6.36 -9.25 18.58
C ARG A 227 -7.87 -9.44 18.50
N ASN A 228 -8.33 -10.32 17.60
CA ASN A 228 -9.74 -10.44 17.23
C ASN A 228 -10.39 -9.06 16.98
N GLN A 229 -9.68 -8.21 16.25
CA GLN A 229 -10.06 -6.81 16.02
C GLN A 229 -10.30 -6.55 14.55
N THR A 230 -11.30 -5.74 14.23
CA THR A 230 -11.52 -5.15 12.90
C THR A 230 -11.29 -3.66 12.97
N ILE A 231 -10.39 -3.16 12.11
CA ILE A 231 -10.14 -1.72 11.91
C ILE A 231 -10.71 -1.34 10.55
N GLN A 232 -11.52 -0.28 10.51
CA GLN A 232 -12.15 0.19 9.29
C GLN A 232 -11.38 1.34 8.67
N SER A 233 -11.17 1.31 7.37
CA SER A 233 -10.65 2.41 6.58
C SER A 233 -11.78 3.10 5.81
N TRP A 234 -11.85 4.42 5.92
CA TRP A 234 -12.88 5.26 5.31
C TRP A 234 -12.24 6.46 4.65
N THR A 235 -12.94 7.05 3.66
CA THR A 235 -12.61 8.39 3.18
C THR A 235 -12.87 9.43 4.27
N ALA A 236 -12.08 10.51 4.26
CA ALA A 236 -12.26 11.63 5.19
C ALA A 236 -13.39 12.58 4.71
N PRO A 237 -13.97 13.40 5.60
CA PRO A 237 -15.02 14.34 5.24
C PRO A 237 -14.52 15.55 4.43
N PHE A 238 -13.23 15.79 4.40
CA PHE A 238 -12.61 16.88 3.65
C PHE A 238 -11.16 16.54 3.28
N VAL A 239 -10.61 17.28 2.30
CA VAL A 239 -9.21 17.25 1.90
C VAL A 239 -8.64 18.68 1.84
N PRO A 240 -7.33 18.87 1.99
CA PRO A 240 -6.69 20.17 1.78
C PRO A 240 -6.72 20.57 0.30
N GLY A 241 -7.56 21.52 -0.06
CA GLY A 241 -7.71 22.02 -1.44
C GLY A 241 -8.89 21.40 -2.19
N PRO A 242 -8.94 21.58 -3.52
CA PRO A 242 -10.06 21.12 -4.34
C PRO A 242 -10.13 19.59 -4.44
N ALA A 243 -11.34 19.05 -4.32
CA ALA A 243 -11.61 17.64 -4.58
C ALA A 243 -11.66 17.35 -6.10
N TYR A 244 -11.51 16.06 -6.46
CA TYR A 244 -11.52 15.57 -7.82
C TYR A 244 -12.66 14.54 -8.02
N ALA A 245 -13.88 14.90 -7.59
CA ALA A 245 -14.98 13.96 -7.42
C ALA A 245 -15.64 13.49 -8.72
N ASP A 246 -15.99 14.41 -9.60
CA ASP A 246 -16.93 14.13 -10.71
C ASP A 246 -16.23 13.94 -12.07
N LYS A 247 -14.92 13.90 -12.07
CA LYS A 247 -14.10 13.77 -13.28
C LYS A 247 -13.66 12.33 -13.49
N PRO A 248 -13.45 11.87 -14.74
CA PRO A 248 -12.93 10.55 -15.04
C PRO A 248 -11.55 10.32 -14.40
N VAL A 249 -11.34 9.13 -13.83
CA VAL A 249 -10.05 8.70 -13.28
C VAL A 249 -9.70 7.31 -13.79
N PHE A 250 -8.45 7.13 -14.21
CA PHE A 250 -7.90 5.84 -14.59
C PHE A 250 -6.67 5.54 -13.73
N VAL A 251 -6.57 4.30 -13.24
CA VAL A 251 -5.44 3.81 -12.46
C VAL A 251 -4.66 2.82 -13.31
N LEU A 252 -3.36 3.09 -13.50
CA LEU A 252 -2.48 2.21 -14.24
C LEU A 252 -1.81 1.23 -13.28
N VAL A 253 -1.90 -0.06 -13.62
CA VAL A 253 -1.38 -1.14 -12.77
C VAL A 253 -0.52 -2.12 -13.56
N GLY A 254 0.33 -2.86 -12.86
CA GLY A 254 1.19 -3.90 -13.43
C GLY A 254 1.59 -4.95 -12.40
N PRO A 255 2.42 -5.93 -12.78
CA PRO A 255 2.86 -7.00 -11.87
C PRO A 255 3.62 -6.52 -10.63
N GLU A 256 4.21 -5.31 -10.67
CA GLU A 256 4.91 -4.71 -9.53
C GLU A 256 3.96 -3.92 -8.61
N THR A 257 2.73 -3.63 -9.06
CA THR A 257 1.71 -3.01 -8.21
C THR A 257 1.32 -3.98 -7.10
N ALA A 258 1.57 -3.59 -5.83
CA ALA A 258 1.39 -4.49 -4.68
C ALA A 258 0.80 -3.79 -3.45
N SER A 259 0.23 -4.56 -2.51
CA SER A 259 -0.16 -4.12 -1.17
C SER A 259 -1.10 -2.89 -1.16
N ALA A 260 -0.69 -1.75 -0.57
CA ALA A 260 -1.51 -0.53 -0.51
C ALA A 260 -1.88 0.02 -1.89
N ALA A 261 -1.03 -0.19 -2.91
CA ALA A 261 -1.35 0.20 -4.29
C ALA A 261 -2.47 -0.67 -4.89
N GLU A 262 -2.46 -1.96 -4.57
CA GLU A 262 -3.57 -2.84 -4.94
C GLU A 262 -4.85 -2.48 -4.17
N SER A 263 -4.73 -2.16 -2.88
CA SER A 263 -5.86 -1.69 -2.06
C SER A 263 -6.51 -0.45 -2.66
N PHE A 264 -5.72 0.52 -3.10
CA PHE A 264 -6.21 1.72 -3.78
C PHE A 264 -6.95 1.37 -5.06
N ALA A 265 -6.33 0.60 -5.95
CA ALA A 265 -6.94 0.21 -7.23
C ALA A 265 -8.20 -0.64 -7.03
N TYR A 266 -8.14 -1.67 -6.17
CA TYR A 266 -9.23 -2.61 -5.90
C TYR A 266 -10.46 -1.93 -5.29
N ASN A 267 -10.25 -1.12 -4.25
CA ASN A 267 -11.34 -0.44 -3.58
C ASN A 267 -12.03 0.58 -4.49
N LEU A 268 -11.28 1.35 -5.25
CA LEU A 268 -11.84 2.32 -6.18
C LEU A 268 -12.51 1.66 -7.40
N GLN A 269 -12.01 0.51 -7.85
CA GLN A 269 -12.65 -0.30 -8.89
C GLN A 269 -13.98 -0.88 -8.38
N ALA A 270 -14.01 -1.42 -7.17
CA ALA A 270 -15.24 -1.94 -6.55
C ALA A 270 -16.32 -0.85 -6.39
N GLU A 271 -15.91 0.37 -6.06
CA GLU A 271 -16.76 1.57 -6.01
C GLU A 271 -17.13 2.11 -7.40
N LYS A 272 -16.63 1.52 -8.48
CA LYS A 272 -16.79 2.01 -9.86
C LYS A 272 -16.34 3.46 -10.05
N ARG A 273 -15.42 3.91 -9.21
CA ARG A 273 -14.90 5.28 -9.21
C ARG A 273 -13.81 5.48 -10.25
N VAL A 274 -13.07 4.43 -10.58
CA VAL A 274 -11.95 4.47 -11.53
C VAL A 274 -12.07 3.36 -12.58
N GLY A 275 -11.44 3.55 -13.73
CA GLY A 275 -11.10 2.48 -14.66
C GLY A 275 -9.67 1.99 -14.40
N VAL A 276 -9.47 0.69 -14.28
CA VAL A 276 -8.15 0.09 -14.06
C VAL A 276 -7.58 -0.39 -15.40
N VAL A 277 -6.37 0.06 -15.74
CA VAL A 277 -5.72 -0.20 -17.05
C VAL A 277 -4.34 -0.80 -16.84
N GLY A 278 -4.00 -1.86 -17.57
CA GLY A 278 -2.67 -2.47 -17.53
C GLY A 278 -2.67 -3.97 -17.45
N ARG A 279 -1.88 -4.53 -16.52
CA ARG A 279 -1.75 -5.98 -16.30
C ARG A 279 -2.16 -6.31 -14.86
N LYS A 280 -2.54 -7.57 -14.66
CA LYS A 280 -2.82 -8.11 -13.33
C LYS A 280 -1.70 -7.78 -12.34
N THR A 281 -2.08 -7.36 -11.12
CA THR A 281 -1.16 -6.97 -10.06
C THR A 281 -0.58 -8.17 -9.29
N ALA A 282 0.31 -7.91 -8.33
CA ALA A 282 1.06 -8.92 -7.59
C ALA A 282 0.19 -9.92 -6.80
N GLY A 283 -0.95 -9.50 -6.27
CA GLY A 283 -1.78 -10.33 -5.40
C GLY A 283 -1.30 -10.40 -3.96
N ALA A 284 -0.78 -9.28 -3.45
CA ALA A 284 -0.19 -9.14 -2.12
C ALA A 284 -1.11 -8.30 -1.22
N ALA A 285 -2.09 -8.93 -0.57
CA ALA A 285 -3.09 -8.24 0.23
C ALA A 285 -2.79 -8.24 1.73
N ASN A 286 -2.29 -9.33 2.27
CA ASN A 286 -2.24 -9.55 3.71
C ASN A 286 -1.03 -8.87 4.36
N PRO A 287 -1.20 -7.80 5.16
CA PRO A 287 -0.11 -7.16 5.86
C PRO A 287 0.45 -8.07 6.96
N GLY A 288 1.72 -7.88 7.29
CA GLY A 288 2.40 -8.63 8.33
C GLY A 288 3.66 -7.93 8.82
N ALA A 289 4.41 -8.63 9.67
CA ALA A 289 5.67 -8.13 10.19
C ALA A 289 6.70 -9.24 10.36
N PHE A 290 7.98 -8.87 10.38
CA PHE A 290 9.04 -9.79 10.77
C PHE A 290 9.03 -10.00 12.29
N VAL A 291 9.06 -11.26 12.69
CA VAL A 291 9.20 -11.68 14.08
C VAL A 291 10.51 -12.42 14.21
N ARG A 292 11.36 -12.01 15.15
CA ARG A 292 12.58 -12.71 15.49
C ARG A 292 12.25 -14.08 16.09
N VAL A 293 12.90 -15.11 15.62
CA VAL A 293 12.72 -16.50 16.07
C VAL A 293 14.00 -17.12 16.61
N SER A 294 15.17 -16.54 16.28
CA SER A 294 16.47 -16.86 16.86
C SER A 294 17.41 -15.66 16.80
N GLU A 295 18.69 -15.88 17.16
CA GLU A 295 19.74 -14.86 17.05
C GLU A 295 19.85 -14.33 15.62
N HIS A 296 19.80 -15.20 14.60
CA HIS A 296 20.08 -14.86 13.21
C HIS A 296 18.87 -15.02 12.26
N LEU A 297 17.73 -15.52 12.75
CA LEU A 297 16.57 -15.80 11.93
C LEU A 297 15.34 -15.00 12.37
N ALA A 298 14.59 -14.50 11.40
CA ALA A 298 13.28 -13.91 11.57
C ALA A 298 12.31 -14.44 10.51
N VAL A 299 11.03 -14.50 10.84
CA VAL A 299 9.97 -14.91 9.92
C VAL A 299 9.01 -13.77 9.69
N PHE A 300 8.69 -13.44 8.44
CA PHE A 300 7.59 -12.55 8.10
C PHE A 300 6.28 -13.32 8.18
N ILE A 301 5.37 -12.87 9.03
CA ILE A 301 4.07 -13.51 9.24
C ILE A 301 2.97 -12.52 8.89
N PRO A 302 2.18 -12.78 7.83
CA PRO A 302 0.93 -12.08 7.60
C PRO A 302 -0.06 -12.29 8.76
N ASN A 303 -0.48 -11.20 9.41
CA ASN A 303 -1.33 -11.24 10.61
C ASN A 303 -2.64 -10.45 10.45
N GLY A 304 -2.80 -9.76 9.34
CA GLY A 304 -3.98 -8.99 8.99
C GLY A 304 -4.57 -9.38 7.64
N ARG A 305 -5.86 -9.18 7.48
CA ARG A 305 -6.59 -9.44 6.25
C ARG A 305 -7.47 -8.25 5.89
N PRO A 306 -7.20 -7.54 4.80
CA PRO A 306 -8.14 -6.57 4.26
C PRO A 306 -9.34 -7.30 3.64
N VAL A 307 -10.53 -6.74 3.81
CA VAL A 307 -11.76 -7.20 3.15
C VAL A 307 -12.50 -5.97 2.63
N ASN A 308 -12.75 -5.93 1.34
CA ASN A 308 -13.54 -4.86 0.75
C ASN A 308 -15.04 -5.05 1.13
N PRO A 309 -15.73 -4.00 1.60
CA PRO A 309 -17.11 -4.13 2.09
C PRO A 309 -18.14 -4.46 0.98
N ILE A 310 -17.84 -4.14 -0.28
CA ILE A 310 -18.70 -4.41 -1.44
C ILE A 310 -18.51 -5.84 -1.93
N THR A 311 -17.27 -6.23 -2.24
CA THR A 311 -16.96 -7.55 -2.82
C THR A 311 -16.92 -8.67 -1.80
N ARG A 312 -16.80 -8.34 -0.50
CA ARG A 312 -16.59 -9.28 0.61
C ARG A 312 -15.35 -10.16 0.44
N ALA A 313 -14.43 -9.71 -0.39
CA ALA A 313 -13.19 -10.39 -0.76
C ALA A 313 -12.00 -9.41 -0.72
N ASN A 314 -10.84 -9.89 -1.11
CA ASN A 314 -9.66 -9.09 -1.37
C ASN A 314 -8.90 -9.66 -2.59
N TRP A 315 -7.74 -9.09 -2.88
CA TRP A 315 -6.90 -9.43 -4.03
C TRP A 315 -5.78 -10.43 -3.70
N GLU A 316 -5.76 -11.02 -2.50
CA GLU A 316 -4.71 -11.98 -2.10
C GLU A 316 -4.59 -13.13 -3.10
N ARG A 317 -3.38 -13.40 -3.59
CA ARG A 317 -3.02 -14.44 -4.58
C ARG A 317 -3.59 -14.22 -5.99
N VAL A 318 -4.69 -13.48 -6.11
CA VAL A 318 -5.38 -13.30 -7.39
C VAL A 318 -5.01 -12.00 -8.10
N GLY A 319 -4.53 -11.00 -7.38
CA GLY A 319 -4.24 -9.67 -7.89
C GLY A 319 -5.50 -8.88 -8.29
N VAL A 320 -5.34 -7.59 -8.51
CA VAL A 320 -6.36 -6.74 -9.11
C VAL A 320 -6.36 -7.00 -10.61
N GLN A 321 -7.52 -7.36 -11.16
CA GLN A 321 -7.68 -7.54 -12.59
C GLN A 321 -7.99 -6.20 -13.23
N PRO A 322 -7.27 -5.77 -14.29
CA PRO A 322 -7.60 -4.53 -14.97
C PRO A 322 -8.93 -4.63 -15.73
N ASP A 323 -9.66 -3.51 -15.83
CA ASP A 323 -10.85 -3.40 -16.68
C ASP A 323 -10.46 -3.39 -18.17
N VAL A 324 -9.26 -2.86 -18.47
CA VAL A 324 -8.67 -2.85 -19.82
C VAL A 324 -7.28 -3.46 -19.74
N GLU A 325 -7.15 -4.69 -20.23
CA GLU A 325 -5.88 -5.40 -20.23
C GLU A 325 -5.01 -4.97 -21.44
N VAL A 326 -3.80 -4.47 -21.12
CA VAL A 326 -2.77 -4.08 -22.10
C VAL A 326 -1.39 -4.32 -21.50
N ASN A 327 -0.35 -4.34 -22.34
CA ASN A 327 1.03 -4.40 -21.83
C ASN A 327 1.35 -3.20 -20.96
N VAL A 328 2.22 -3.39 -19.94
CA VAL A 328 2.59 -2.38 -18.96
C VAL A 328 3.11 -1.10 -19.62
N GLU A 329 3.91 -1.25 -20.67
CA GLU A 329 4.52 -0.15 -21.42
C GLU A 329 3.44 0.69 -22.14
N SER A 330 2.41 0.04 -22.64
CA SER A 330 1.32 0.68 -23.40
C SER A 330 0.22 1.26 -22.50
N ALA A 331 0.21 0.91 -21.22
CA ALA A 331 -0.89 1.26 -20.29
C ALA A 331 -1.12 2.77 -20.17
N ALA A 332 -0.05 3.58 -20.12
CA ALA A 332 -0.17 5.04 -20.03
C ALA A 332 -0.81 5.64 -21.29
N ILE A 333 -0.39 5.20 -22.47
CA ILE A 333 -0.96 5.66 -23.73
C ILE A 333 -2.42 5.24 -23.82
N ARG A 334 -2.74 3.98 -23.51
CA ARG A 334 -4.11 3.48 -23.58
C ARG A 334 -5.04 4.18 -22.58
N ALA A 335 -4.61 4.40 -21.35
CA ALA A 335 -5.39 5.16 -20.35
C ALA A 335 -5.62 6.62 -20.79
N HIS A 336 -4.63 7.24 -21.40
CA HIS A 336 -4.78 8.59 -21.95
C HIS A 336 -5.82 8.63 -23.09
N GLN A 337 -5.76 7.66 -24.01
CA GLN A 337 -6.79 7.51 -25.06
C GLN A 337 -8.18 7.32 -24.45
N LEU A 338 -8.34 6.42 -23.46
CA LEU A 338 -9.62 6.19 -22.77
C LEU A 338 -10.17 7.44 -22.07
N ALA A 339 -9.28 8.24 -21.47
CA ALA A 339 -9.66 9.51 -20.87
C ALA A 339 -10.21 10.49 -21.93
N LEU A 340 -9.49 10.65 -23.05
CA LEU A 340 -9.92 11.50 -24.16
C LEU A 340 -11.21 11.00 -24.83
N GLU A 341 -11.32 9.69 -25.10
CA GLU A 341 -12.53 9.04 -25.63
C GLU A 341 -13.74 9.33 -24.74
N LYS A 342 -13.57 9.18 -23.40
CA LYS A 342 -14.64 9.44 -22.42
C LYS A 342 -15.07 10.91 -22.38
N LEU A 343 -14.12 11.84 -22.48
CA LEU A 343 -14.40 13.27 -22.53
C LEU A 343 -15.08 13.67 -23.84
N LEU A 344 -14.68 13.08 -24.96
CA LEU A 344 -15.30 13.33 -26.28
C LEU A 344 -16.71 12.75 -26.42
N ALA A 345 -17.04 11.72 -25.64
CA ALA A 345 -18.39 11.13 -25.60
C ALA A 345 -19.36 11.94 -24.72
N ALA A 346 -18.87 12.84 -23.86
CA ALA A 346 -19.70 13.76 -23.09
C ALA A 346 -20.15 14.94 -23.98
N PRO A 347 -21.27 15.62 -23.62
CA PRO A 347 -21.67 16.85 -24.33
C PRO A 347 -20.53 17.85 -24.30
N ALA A 348 -20.16 18.36 -25.47
CA ALA A 348 -19.07 19.31 -25.63
C ALA A 348 -19.36 20.62 -24.86
N ALA A 349 -18.47 21.00 -23.96
CA ALA A 349 -18.53 22.28 -23.27
C ALA A 349 -17.96 23.41 -24.15
N ASP A 350 -16.91 23.13 -24.95
CA ASP A 350 -16.21 24.06 -25.82
C ASP A 350 -15.72 23.33 -27.10
N ALA A 351 -15.76 24.05 -28.25
CA ALA A 351 -15.29 23.52 -29.52
C ALA A 351 -13.76 23.43 -29.57
N GLU A 352 -13.05 24.40 -29.01
CA GLU A 352 -11.58 24.43 -28.95
C GLU A 352 -11.02 23.27 -28.14
N ASP A 353 -11.58 22.99 -26.94
CA ASP A 353 -11.24 21.84 -26.12
C ASP A 353 -11.51 20.52 -26.85
N THR A 354 -12.63 20.44 -27.57
CA THR A 354 -13.01 19.26 -28.37
C THR A 354 -11.99 18.98 -29.46
N ASP A 355 -11.54 19.99 -30.19
CA ASP A 355 -10.56 19.84 -31.26
C ASP A 355 -9.17 19.50 -30.70
N ALA A 356 -8.74 20.10 -29.60
CA ALA A 356 -7.51 19.77 -28.91
C ALA A 356 -7.50 18.28 -28.46
N ARG A 357 -8.61 17.79 -27.89
CA ARG A 357 -8.76 16.37 -27.48
C ARG A 357 -8.72 15.41 -28.67
N ARG A 358 -9.35 15.76 -29.81
CA ARG A 358 -9.29 14.95 -31.05
C ARG A 358 -7.87 14.88 -31.61
N GLN A 359 -7.15 15.99 -31.62
CA GLN A 359 -5.75 16.04 -32.05
C GLN A 359 -4.85 15.18 -31.15
N ALA A 360 -5.00 15.32 -29.83
CA ALA A 360 -4.26 14.51 -28.87
C ALA A 360 -4.54 13.00 -29.05
N LEU A 361 -5.79 12.61 -29.25
CA LEU A 361 -6.18 11.21 -29.49
C LEU A 361 -5.58 10.68 -30.79
N ALA A 362 -5.58 11.45 -31.86
CA ALA A 362 -4.96 11.08 -33.15
C ALA A 362 -3.44 10.86 -33.00
N ALA A 363 -2.75 11.80 -32.34
CA ALA A 363 -1.31 11.71 -32.10
C ALA A 363 -0.93 10.46 -31.25
N LEU A 364 -1.74 10.10 -30.24
CA LEU A 364 -1.52 8.88 -29.45
C LEU A 364 -1.73 7.61 -30.27
N SER A 365 -2.68 7.62 -31.21
CA SER A 365 -2.97 6.48 -32.09
C SER A 365 -1.84 6.23 -33.10
N GLU A 366 -1.14 7.27 -33.52
CA GLU A 366 0.05 7.15 -34.39
C GLU A 366 1.25 6.54 -33.66
N LYS A 367 1.45 6.88 -32.37
CA LYS A 367 2.53 6.33 -31.53
C LYS A 367 2.38 4.83 -31.23
N GLN A 368 1.21 4.24 -31.45
CA GLN A 368 0.95 2.80 -31.26
C GLN A 368 1.06 1.97 -32.54
N LYS A 369 1.28 2.60 -33.70
CA LYS A 369 1.54 1.84 -34.89
C LYS A 369 2.91 1.16 -34.81
N PRO A 370 3.01 -0.14 -35.14
CA PRO A 370 4.22 -0.96 -35.01
C PRO A 370 5.38 -0.41 -35.85
#